data_114625b09485c180de7f230df145aa94
#
_entry.id   114625b09485c180de7f230df145aa94
#
_cell.length_a   1.000
_cell.length_b   1.000
_cell.length_c   1.000
_cell.angle_alpha   90.00
_cell.angle_beta   90.00
_cell.angle_gamma   90.00
#
_symmetry.space_group_name_H-M   'P 1'
#
loop_
_entity.id
_entity.type
_entity.pdbx_description
1 polymer ?
#
loop_
_entity_poly.entity_id
_entity_poly.type
_entity_poly.pdbx_seq_one_letter_code
_entity_poly.pdbx_strand_id
1 'polypeptide(L)'
;MTPDSWLDTIEKIARTLSIAAIPVVIAVGGWLIQRQLQDQTIRRDYVQLAVSILQNPNPSKVPPEIREWAVDLLNENSPTKLNTKAIQNLKSGAVTLSGFSFAPSSALTPDLQRTLETSLQNFKEYLVKLGFVVPPETISVKISPGTTVDNRGVAFWDPPTHSIMVASAFASDEVSVLRQFAHDLLTPSEKASMDYYAIESGLATYFPCSFTDYPMLGDKASPAGKAIFRPQDLTKRRKFAEIQVNDWTSVENDGSEVWGGALWEIRQVLGSERADRLIASTWQAFSPVKEESAYVSFANRLLANSRSIEGGRYTEQVRAIFQGRGIRV
;
A
#
# COMPACT_ATOMS: atom_id res chain seq x y z
N MET A 1 53.83 60.40 6.59
CA MET A 1 52.67 59.48 6.55
C MET A 1 52.22 59.23 7.97
N THR A 2 51.09 59.74 8.36
CA THR A 2 50.54 59.51 9.68
C THR A 2 50.08 58.06 9.87
N PRO A 3 50.26 57.47 11.05
CA PRO A 3 49.90 56.04 11.29
C PRO A 3 48.45 55.69 10.98
N ASP A 4 47.55 56.67 10.95
CA ASP A 4 46.11 56.47 10.73
C ASP A 4 45.71 56.16 9.31
N SER A 5 46.51 56.54 8.29
CA SER A 5 46.11 56.39 6.89
C SER A 5 46.24 54.93 6.34
N TRP A 6 47.12 54.14 6.93
CA TRP A 6 47.29 52.75 6.50
C TRP A 6 46.25 51.80 7.13
N LEU A 7 45.80 52.11 8.38
CA LEU A 7 44.73 51.37 9.06
C LEU A 7 43.40 51.58 8.30
N ASP A 8 43.07 52.78 7.88
CA ASP A 8 41.91 53.08 7.04
C ASP A 8 41.92 52.33 5.72
N THR A 9 43.10 52.17 5.13
CA THR A 9 43.26 51.43 3.86
C THR A 9 43.03 49.95 4.07
N ILE A 10 43.59 49.37 5.13
CA ILE A 10 43.35 47.96 5.51
C ILE A 10 41.89 47.68 5.84
N GLU A 11 41.24 48.56 6.59
CA GLU A 11 39.83 48.43 6.91
C GLU A 11 38.93 48.45 5.66
N LYS A 12 39.21 49.34 4.70
CA LYS A 12 38.51 49.39 3.41
C LYS A 12 38.73 48.16 2.57
N ILE A 13 39.97 47.65 2.51
CA ILE A 13 40.30 46.39 1.79
C ILE A 13 39.61 45.20 2.48
N ALA A 14 39.70 45.10 3.79
CA ALA A 14 39.04 44.01 4.53
C ALA A 14 37.51 44.01 4.36
N ARG A 15 36.89 45.21 4.40
CA ARG A 15 35.45 45.37 4.20
C ARG A 15 35.06 45.00 2.76
N THR A 16 35.83 45.41 1.75
CA THR A 16 35.54 45.06 0.35
C THR A 16 35.73 43.58 0.08
N LEU A 17 36.77 42.94 0.66
CA LEU A 17 37.02 41.51 0.57
C LEU A 17 35.93 40.72 1.28
N SER A 18 35.42 41.17 2.44
CA SER A 18 34.32 40.51 3.15
C SER A 18 33.02 40.56 2.36
N ILE A 19 32.72 41.69 1.71
CA ILE A 19 31.47 41.84 0.91
C ILE A 19 31.52 40.93 -0.33
N ALA A 20 32.68 40.70 -0.93
CA ALA A 20 32.84 39.82 -2.10
C ALA A 20 32.99 38.33 -1.70
N ALA A 21 33.66 38.04 -0.59
CA ALA A 21 33.94 36.67 -0.17
C ALA A 21 32.70 35.92 0.32
N ILE A 22 31.80 36.58 1.04
CA ILE A 22 30.59 35.96 1.58
C ILE A 22 29.66 35.37 0.50
N PRO A 23 29.31 36.11 -0.58
CA PRO A 23 28.51 35.56 -1.68
C PRO A 23 29.19 34.40 -2.40
N VAL A 24 30.53 34.45 -2.57
CA VAL A 24 31.29 33.39 -3.23
C VAL A 24 31.28 32.11 -2.35
N VAL A 25 31.50 32.23 -1.06
CA VAL A 25 31.45 31.06 -0.13
C VAL A 25 30.05 30.45 -0.10
N ILE A 26 28.99 31.27 -0.08
CA ILE A 26 27.61 30.79 -0.14
C ILE A 26 27.32 30.10 -1.49
N ALA A 27 27.77 30.67 -2.59
CA ALA A 27 27.56 30.11 -3.94
C ALA A 27 28.31 28.77 -4.11
N VAL A 28 29.58 28.69 -3.68
CA VAL A 28 30.36 27.45 -3.72
C VAL A 28 29.80 26.41 -2.75
N GLY A 29 29.45 26.80 -1.54
CA GLY A 29 28.84 25.91 -0.55
C GLY A 29 27.48 25.40 -1.05
N GLY A 30 26.62 26.24 -1.59
CA GLY A 30 25.35 25.87 -2.18
C GLY A 30 25.51 24.92 -3.36
N TRP A 31 26.48 25.18 -4.26
CA TRP A 31 26.78 24.30 -5.38
C TRP A 31 27.29 22.91 -4.93
N LEU A 32 28.16 22.86 -3.92
CA LEU A 32 28.64 21.58 -3.37
C LEU A 32 27.53 20.76 -2.75
N ILE A 33 26.65 21.40 -1.95
CA ILE A 33 25.49 20.75 -1.33
C ILE A 33 24.53 20.25 -2.43
N GLN A 34 24.23 21.07 -3.43
CA GLN A 34 23.33 20.71 -4.52
C GLN A 34 23.89 19.53 -5.33
N ARG A 35 25.17 19.49 -5.60
CA ARG A 35 25.85 18.38 -6.28
C ARG A 35 25.77 17.11 -5.45
N GLN A 36 26.00 17.18 -4.14
CA GLN A 36 25.92 16.01 -3.26
C GLN A 36 24.50 15.46 -3.13
N LEU A 37 23.48 16.34 -3.11
CA LEU A 37 22.07 15.95 -3.11
C LEU A 37 21.65 15.30 -4.43
N GLN A 38 22.13 15.81 -5.57
CA GLN A 38 21.90 15.21 -6.88
C GLN A 38 22.50 13.80 -6.98
N ASP A 39 23.73 13.61 -6.52
CA ASP A 39 24.39 12.29 -6.53
C ASP A 39 23.63 11.27 -5.66
N GLN A 40 23.08 11.68 -4.53
CA GLN A 40 22.27 10.82 -3.67
C GLN A 40 20.93 10.46 -4.32
N THR A 41 20.28 11.40 -4.99
CA THR A 41 19.02 11.16 -5.71
C THR A 41 19.23 10.17 -6.85
N ILE A 42 20.26 10.36 -7.66
CA ILE A 42 20.61 9.47 -8.76
C ILE A 42 20.92 8.04 -8.27
N ARG A 43 21.69 7.91 -7.17
CA ARG A 43 21.97 6.61 -6.56
C ARG A 43 20.69 5.92 -6.06
N ARG A 44 19.78 6.67 -5.45
CA ARG A 44 18.48 6.16 -5.01
C ARG A 44 17.65 5.65 -6.19
N ASP A 45 17.61 6.41 -7.28
CA ASP A 45 16.88 6.03 -8.48
C ASP A 45 17.46 4.76 -9.13
N TYR A 46 18.78 4.61 -9.14
CA TYR A 46 19.44 3.38 -9.60
C TYR A 46 19.14 2.19 -8.71
N VAL A 47 19.15 2.36 -7.39
CA VAL A 47 18.74 1.29 -6.46
C VAL A 47 17.28 0.90 -6.69
N GLN A 48 16.38 1.85 -6.85
CA GLN A 48 14.97 1.57 -7.14
C GLN A 48 14.78 0.84 -8.46
N LEU A 49 15.47 1.26 -9.52
CA LEU A 49 15.44 0.59 -10.82
C LEU A 49 15.97 -0.85 -10.73
N ALA A 50 17.11 -1.05 -10.08
CA ALA A 50 17.67 -2.38 -9.88
C ALA A 50 16.74 -3.29 -9.09
N VAL A 51 16.18 -2.77 -7.99
CA VAL A 51 15.20 -3.50 -7.16
C VAL A 51 13.97 -3.87 -7.98
N SER A 52 13.41 -2.96 -8.79
CA SER A 52 12.22 -3.24 -9.61
C SER A 52 12.45 -4.38 -10.62
N ILE A 53 13.65 -4.46 -11.20
CA ILE A 53 14.04 -5.55 -12.12
C ILE A 53 14.19 -6.87 -11.36
N LEU A 54 14.81 -6.84 -10.18
CA LEU A 54 15.08 -8.04 -9.37
C LEU A 54 13.85 -8.55 -8.61
N GLN A 55 12.85 -7.72 -8.42
CA GLN A 55 11.56 -8.08 -7.83
C GLN A 55 10.60 -8.76 -8.82
N ASN A 56 10.97 -8.90 -10.10
CA ASN A 56 10.09 -9.56 -11.07
C ASN A 56 9.80 -11.01 -10.62
N PRO A 57 8.51 -11.38 -10.37
CA PRO A 57 8.13 -12.67 -9.84
C PRO A 57 8.42 -13.83 -10.81
N ASN A 58 8.66 -13.51 -12.09
CA ASN A 58 9.04 -14.46 -13.12
C ASN A 58 10.51 -14.25 -13.55
N PRO A 59 11.49 -14.80 -12.81
CA PRO A 59 12.91 -14.62 -13.14
C PRO A 59 13.26 -15.03 -14.57
N SER A 60 12.55 -16.02 -15.13
CA SER A 60 12.76 -16.49 -16.51
C SER A 60 12.28 -15.50 -17.59
N LYS A 61 11.46 -14.50 -17.23
CA LYS A 61 11.05 -13.42 -18.15
C LYS A 61 12.05 -12.25 -18.20
N VAL A 62 12.95 -12.19 -17.21
CA VAL A 62 14.03 -11.18 -17.21
C VAL A 62 15.27 -11.84 -17.84
N PRO A 63 15.77 -11.31 -18.96
CA PRO A 63 17.02 -11.79 -19.55
C PRO A 63 18.14 -11.85 -18.51
N PRO A 64 18.95 -12.92 -18.48
CA PRO A 64 20.02 -13.08 -17.50
C PRO A 64 20.97 -11.88 -17.42
N GLU A 65 21.27 -11.26 -18.56
CA GLU A 65 22.14 -10.09 -18.68
C GLU A 65 21.55 -8.86 -17.99
N ILE A 66 20.24 -8.66 -18.13
CA ILE A 66 19.52 -7.55 -17.47
C ILE A 66 19.48 -7.77 -15.96
N ARG A 67 19.30 -9.01 -15.54
CA ARG A 67 19.31 -9.38 -14.11
C ARG A 67 20.70 -9.18 -13.50
N GLU A 68 21.74 -9.62 -14.21
CA GLU A 68 23.12 -9.45 -13.79
C GLU A 68 23.50 -7.96 -13.66
N TRP A 69 23.15 -7.16 -14.67
CA TRP A 69 23.30 -5.71 -14.63
C TRP A 69 22.57 -5.08 -13.44
N ALA A 70 21.33 -5.50 -13.15
CA ALA A 70 20.57 -4.98 -12.02
C ALA A 70 21.23 -5.32 -10.66
N VAL A 71 21.79 -6.53 -10.51
CA VAL A 71 22.52 -6.92 -9.29
C VAL A 71 23.78 -6.08 -9.10
N ASP A 72 24.52 -5.85 -10.19
CA ASP A 72 25.75 -5.04 -10.16
C ASP A 72 25.40 -3.58 -9.82
N LEU A 73 24.36 -3.03 -10.46
CA LEU A 73 23.86 -1.68 -10.19
C LEU A 73 23.39 -1.50 -8.73
N LEU A 74 22.65 -2.49 -8.19
CA LEU A 74 22.24 -2.52 -6.79
C LEU A 74 23.46 -2.55 -5.87
N ASN A 75 24.42 -3.43 -6.14
CA ASN A 75 25.61 -3.58 -5.31
C ASN A 75 26.53 -2.34 -5.36
N GLU A 76 26.63 -1.66 -6.48
CA GLU A 76 27.42 -0.43 -6.62
C GLU A 76 26.83 0.75 -5.87
N ASN A 77 25.51 0.91 -5.92
CA ASN A 77 24.82 2.09 -5.39
C ASN A 77 24.20 1.89 -3.98
N SER A 78 24.18 0.64 -3.46
CA SER A 78 23.73 0.35 -2.10
C SER A 78 24.73 0.85 -1.05
N PRO A 79 24.26 1.43 0.07
CA PRO A 79 25.12 1.82 1.19
C PRO A 79 25.84 0.62 1.83
N THR A 80 25.24 -0.57 1.76
CA THR A 80 25.83 -1.84 2.25
C THR A 80 26.08 -2.75 1.05
N LYS A 81 27.32 -3.22 0.92
CA LYS A 81 27.69 -4.15 -0.16
C LYS A 81 27.13 -5.54 0.10
N LEU A 82 26.62 -6.15 -0.96
CA LEU A 82 26.15 -7.53 -0.94
C LEU A 82 27.35 -8.49 -0.83
N ASN A 83 27.20 -9.56 -0.08
CA ASN A 83 28.22 -10.62 -0.06
C ASN A 83 28.15 -11.48 -1.35
N THR A 84 29.23 -12.21 -1.66
CA THR A 84 29.35 -12.99 -2.88
C THR A 84 28.22 -14.00 -3.08
N LYS A 85 27.75 -14.63 -1.99
CA LYS A 85 26.64 -15.60 -2.03
C LYS A 85 25.32 -14.93 -2.39
N ALA A 86 25.04 -13.76 -1.82
CA ALA A 86 23.84 -12.97 -2.15
C ALA A 86 23.86 -12.51 -3.62
N ILE A 87 25.01 -12.04 -4.12
CA ILE A 87 25.21 -11.66 -5.52
C ILE A 87 24.90 -12.87 -6.44
N GLN A 88 25.47 -14.03 -6.17
CA GLN A 88 25.25 -15.23 -6.97
C GLN A 88 23.78 -15.67 -6.97
N ASN A 89 23.15 -15.68 -5.80
CA ASN A 89 21.74 -16.07 -5.67
C ASN A 89 20.79 -15.10 -6.40
N LEU A 90 21.07 -13.81 -6.35
CA LEU A 90 20.30 -12.79 -7.08
C LEU A 90 20.55 -12.92 -8.60
N LYS A 91 21.78 -13.12 -9.06
CA LYS A 91 22.11 -13.30 -10.48
C LYS A 91 21.47 -14.56 -11.06
N SER A 92 21.51 -15.68 -10.34
CA SER A 92 20.91 -16.94 -10.77
C SER A 92 19.37 -16.96 -10.70
N GLY A 93 18.74 -15.97 -10.05
CA GLY A 93 17.30 -16.00 -9.80
C GLY A 93 16.85 -16.98 -8.71
N ALA A 94 17.80 -17.57 -7.98
CA ALA A 94 17.50 -18.43 -6.85
C ALA A 94 16.86 -17.67 -5.67
N VAL A 95 17.06 -16.35 -5.63
CA VAL A 95 16.43 -15.42 -4.69
C VAL A 95 15.88 -14.23 -5.48
N THR A 96 14.62 -13.95 -5.30
CA THR A 96 13.97 -12.70 -5.74
C THR A 96 13.94 -11.72 -4.58
N LEU A 97 14.13 -10.43 -4.86
CA LEU A 97 13.88 -9.39 -3.87
C LEU A 97 12.37 -9.17 -3.83
N SER A 98 11.65 -9.95 -3.03
CA SER A 98 10.23 -9.68 -2.80
C SER A 98 10.08 -8.64 -1.68
N GLY A 99 9.04 -7.82 -1.77
CA GLY A 99 8.64 -6.93 -0.66
C GLY A 99 7.99 -7.72 0.47
N PHE A 100 7.97 -9.05 0.40
CA PHE A 100 7.38 -9.95 1.36
C PHE A 100 8.38 -11.03 1.78
N SER A 101 8.44 -11.30 3.08
CA SER A 101 9.21 -12.41 3.66
C SER A 101 8.25 -13.38 4.33
N PHE A 102 8.50 -14.67 4.17
CA PHE A 102 7.67 -15.72 4.78
C PHE A 102 8.39 -16.36 5.96
N ALA A 103 7.75 -16.33 7.13
CA ALA A 103 8.27 -17.02 8.30
C ALA A 103 8.13 -18.53 8.10
N PRO A 104 9.14 -19.33 8.49
CA PRO A 104 9.05 -20.79 8.43
C PRO A 104 7.83 -21.31 9.19
N SER A 105 7.05 -22.18 8.56
CA SER A 105 5.88 -22.82 9.16
C SER A 105 5.66 -24.20 8.54
N SER A 106 5.27 -25.18 9.34
CA SER A 106 4.89 -26.52 8.85
C SER A 106 3.65 -26.50 7.96
N ALA A 107 2.85 -25.45 8.06
CA ALA A 107 1.65 -25.27 7.24
C ALA A 107 1.93 -24.55 5.92
N LEU A 108 3.14 -24.06 5.69
CA LEU A 108 3.54 -23.33 4.50
C LEU A 108 4.34 -24.24 3.56
N THR A 109 3.66 -24.83 2.58
CA THR A 109 4.35 -25.59 1.53
C THR A 109 5.07 -24.64 0.55
N PRO A 110 6.14 -25.10 -0.14
CA PRO A 110 6.84 -24.27 -1.14
C PRO A 110 5.93 -23.75 -2.25
N ASP A 111 4.94 -24.54 -2.67
CA ASP A 111 3.99 -24.11 -3.71
C ASP A 111 3.00 -23.05 -3.21
N LEU A 112 2.49 -23.22 -1.99
CA LEU A 112 1.64 -22.20 -1.36
C LEU A 112 2.42 -20.91 -1.15
N GLN A 113 3.66 -20.98 -0.66
CA GLN A 113 4.51 -19.81 -0.50
C GLN A 113 4.69 -19.07 -1.82
N ARG A 114 5.06 -19.76 -2.89
CA ARG A 114 5.25 -19.18 -4.23
C ARG A 114 3.97 -18.52 -4.75
N THR A 115 2.83 -19.18 -4.55
CA THR A 115 1.52 -18.63 -4.94
C THR A 115 1.24 -17.33 -4.20
N LEU A 116 1.34 -17.33 -2.87
CA LEU A 116 1.08 -16.15 -2.05
C LEU A 116 2.06 -15.00 -2.33
N GLU A 117 3.34 -15.31 -2.51
CA GLU A 117 4.37 -14.33 -2.86
C GLU A 117 4.03 -13.64 -4.19
N THR A 118 3.67 -14.42 -5.21
CA THR A 118 3.27 -13.90 -6.52
C THR A 118 2.01 -13.04 -6.41
N SER A 119 1.00 -13.50 -5.68
CA SER A 119 -0.26 -12.79 -5.51
C SER A 119 -0.08 -11.48 -4.75
N LEU A 120 0.65 -11.50 -3.65
CA LEU A 120 0.94 -10.29 -2.86
C LEU A 120 1.74 -9.27 -3.68
N GLN A 121 2.74 -9.71 -4.45
CA GLN A 121 3.52 -8.82 -5.30
C GLN A 121 2.66 -8.19 -6.41
N ASN A 122 1.86 -8.99 -7.10
CA ASN A 122 0.97 -8.49 -8.16
C ASN A 122 -0.10 -7.54 -7.59
N PHE A 123 -0.63 -7.83 -6.41
CA PHE A 123 -1.59 -6.98 -5.73
C PHE A 123 -0.95 -5.66 -5.25
N LYS A 124 0.29 -5.70 -4.75
CA LYS A 124 1.08 -4.51 -4.45
C LYS A 124 1.20 -3.62 -5.68
N GLU A 125 1.57 -4.18 -6.83
CA GLU A 125 1.68 -3.43 -8.08
C GLU A 125 0.34 -2.84 -8.54
N TYR A 126 -0.75 -3.59 -8.37
CA TYR A 126 -2.10 -3.09 -8.65
C TYR A 126 -2.43 -1.88 -7.77
N LEU A 127 -2.17 -1.93 -6.46
CA LEU A 127 -2.42 -0.80 -5.56
C LEU A 127 -1.55 0.41 -5.88
N VAL A 128 -0.28 0.21 -6.24
CA VAL A 128 0.62 1.30 -6.71
C VAL A 128 0.06 1.94 -7.98
N LYS A 129 -0.46 1.18 -8.94
CA LYS A 129 -1.12 1.72 -10.15
C LYS A 129 -2.37 2.54 -9.83
N LEU A 130 -3.03 2.27 -8.71
CA LEU A 130 -4.15 3.05 -8.19
C LEU A 130 -3.72 4.29 -7.41
N GLY A 131 -2.40 4.52 -7.26
CA GLY A 131 -1.82 5.70 -6.59
C GLY A 131 -1.57 5.52 -5.10
N PHE A 132 -1.74 4.32 -4.54
CA PHE A 132 -1.36 4.08 -3.14
C PHE A 132 0.16 4.12 -2.97
N VAL A 133 0.60 4.76 -1.90
CA VAL A 133 2.02 4.77 -1.50
C VAL A 133 2.25 3.55 -0.62
N VAL A 134 2.94 2.56 -1.17
CA VAL A 134 3.30 1.35 -0.42
C VAL A 134 4.65 1.57 0.25
N PRO A 135 4.75 1.37 1.56
CA PRO A 135 6.02 1.47 2.27
C PRO A 135 7.09 0.53 1.68
N PRO A 136 8.37 0.97 1.68
CA PRO A 136 9.46 0.16 1.12
C PRO A 136 9.88 -1.00 2.03
N GLU A 137 9.38 -1.05 3.26
CA GLU A 137 9.72 -2.07 4.23
C GLU A 137 9.24 -3.45 3.78
N THR A 138 9.99 -4.47 4.16
CA THR A 138 9.61 -5.87 3.94
C THR A 138 8.52 -6.27 4.91
N ILE A 139 7.40 -6.72 4.39
CA ILE A 139 6.28 -7.24 5.18
C ILE A 139 6.51 -8.73 5.46
N SER A 140 6.42 -9.12 6.73
CA SER A 140 6.51 -10.51 7.14
C SER A 140 5.15 -11.20 7.02
N VAL A 141 5.11 -12.35 6.33
CA VAL A 141 3.91 -13.20 6.23
C VAL A 141 4.11 -14.43 7.12
N LYS A 142 3.22 -14.62 8.08
CA LYS A 142 3.28 -15.71 9.06
C LYS A 142 2.02 -16.56 8.96
N ILE A 143 2.20 -17.85 8.64
CA ILE A 143 1.11 -18.81 8.58
C ILE A 143 1.14 -19.63 9.88
N SER A 144 0.15 -19.40 10.74
CA SER A 144 -0.02 -20.11 12.00
C SER A 144 -0.80 -21.41 11.81
N PRO A 145 -0.38 -22.54 12.35
CA PRO A 145 -1.15 -23.78 12.31
C PRO A 145 -2.54 -23.62 12.95
N GLY A 146 -3.57 -24.23 12.36
CA GLY A 146 -4.93 -24.24 12.91
C GLY A 146 -5.90 -23.31 12.21
N THR A 147 -6.99 -23.01 12.91
CA THR A 147 -8.11 -22.23 12.38
C THR A 147 -8.09 -20.76 12.81
N THR A 148 -7.33 -20.43 13.87
CA THR A 148 -7.17 -19.08 14.40
C THR A 148 -5.70 -18.77 14.65
N VAL A 149 -5.35 -17.50 14.68
CA VAL A 149 -4.05 -16.98 15.07
C VAL A 149 -4.14 -16.45 16.50
N ASP A 150 -3.45 -17.11 17.44
CA ASP A 150 -3.34 -16.68 18.84
C ASP A 150 -4.69 -16.30 19.49
N ASN A 151 -5.77 -17.01 19.12
CA ASN A 151 -7.14 -16.76 19.56
C ASN A 151 -7.69 -15.34 19.23
N ARG A 152 -7.01 -14.58 18.36
CA ARG A 152 -7.41 -13.22 17.99
C ARG A 152 -8.25 -13.13 16.73
N GLY A 153 -8.21 -14.15 15.88
CA GLY A 153 -8.96 -14.15 14.62
C GLY A 153 -8.38 -15.12 13.60
N VAL A 154 -8.95 -15.13 12.40
CA VAL A 154 -8.53 -16.03 11.32
C VAL A 154 -7.36 -15.47 10.50
N ALA A 155 -7.32 -14.16 10.37
CA ALA A 155 -6.23 -13.41 9.75
C ALA A 155 -6.29 -11.96 10.25
N PHE A 156 -5.14 -11.32 10.42
CA PHE A 156 -5.06 -9.91 10.77
C PHE A 156 -3.70 -9.31 10.38
N TRP A 157 -3.69 -8.00 10.16
CA TRP A 157 -2.49 -7.20 10.09
C TRP A 157 -2.01 -6.86 11.51
N ASP A 158 -0.71 -7.01 11.76
CA ASP A 158 -0.06 -6.70 13.04
C ASP A 158 0.92 -5.53 12.87
N PRO A 159 0.48 -4.27 13.07
CA PRO A 159 1.28 -3.07 12.82
C PRO A 159 2.61 -3.05 13.58
N PRO A 160 2.69 -3.45 14.87
CA PRO A 160 3.94 -3.41 15.62
C PRO A 160 5.06 -4.27 15.04
N THR A 161 4.71 -5.37 14.35
CA THR A 161 5.69 -6.29 13.77
C THR A 161 5.74 -6.24 12.24
N HIS A 162 4.99 -5.32 11.61
CA HIS A 162 4.83 -5.23 10.15
C HIS A 162 4.56 -6.62 9.54
N SER A 163 3.56 -7.32 10.09
CA SER A 163 3.30 -8.72 9.73
C SER A 163 1.86 -8.96 9.32
N ILE A 164 1.69 -9.73 8.26
CA ILE A 164 0.44 -10.39 7.91
C ILE A 164 0.41 -11.73 8.65
N MET A 165 -0.58 -11.90 9.52
CA MET A 165 -0.79 -13.10 10.31
C MET A 165 -2.00 -13.84 9.75
N VAL A 166 -1.86 -15.11 9.36
CA VAL A 166 -2.95 -15.91 8.75
C VAL A 166 -2.97 -17.30 9.36
N ALA A 167 -4.15 -17.77 9.79
CA ALA A 167 -4.33 -19.16 10.17
C ALA A 167 -4.21 -20.08 8.94
N SER A 168 -3.60 -21.24 9.09
CA SER A 168 -3.38 -22.17 7.98
C SER A 168 -4.67 -22.60 7.28
N ALA A 169 -5.79 -22.62 8.00
CA ALA A 169 -7.11 -22.88 7.44
C ALA A 169 -7.55 -21.85 6.38
N PHE A 170 -6.95 -20.66 6.36
CA PHE A 170 -7.24 -19.56 5.43
C PHE A 170 -6.09 -19.25 4.48
N ALA A 171 -4.95 -19.90 4.60
CA ALA A 171 -3.78 -19.61 3.79
C ALA A 171 -3.99 -19.88 2.29
N SER A 172 -4.92 -20.74 1.91
CA SER A 172 -5.33 -20.98 0.52
C SER A 172 -6.39 -20.01 0.01
N ASP A 173 -6.99 -19.20 0.89
CA ASP A 173 -7.91 -18.12 0.50
C ASP A 173 -7.10 -16.84 0.21
N GLU A 174 -6.74 -16.67 -1.04
CA GLU A 174 -5.93 -15.54 -1.52
C GLU A 174 -6.51 -14.19 -1.09
N VAL A 175 -7.84 -14.01 -1.22
CA VAL A 175 -8.52 -12.76 -0.86
C VAL A 175 -8.33 -12.43 0.60
N SER A 176 -8.39 -13.43 1.50
CA SER A 176 -8.15 -13.26 2.94
C SER A 176 -6.73 -12.78 3.25
N VAL A 177 -5.73 -13.27 2.51
CA VAL A 177 -4.34 -12.85 2.69
C VAL A 177 -4.11 -11.43 2.16
N LEU A 178 -4.59 -11.15 0.94
CA LEU A 178 -4.48 -9.83 0.30
C LEU A 178 -5.23 -8.74 1.09
N ARG A 179 -6.34 -9.09 1.73
CA ARG A 179 -7.11 -8.19 2.60
C ARG A 179 -6.25 -7.64 3.75
N GLN A 180 -5.40 -8.46 4.34
CA GLN A 180 -4.55 -8.01 5.45
C GLN A 180 -3.48 -7.01 4.98
N PHE A 181 -2.96 -7.18 3.76
CA PHE A 181 -2.08 -6.19 3.15
C PHE A 181 -2.82 -4.89 2.80
N ALA A 182 -4.08 -4.99 2.35
CA ALA A 182 -4.89 -3.80 2.12
C ALA A 182 -5.15 -3.02 3.42
N HIS A 183 -5.40 -3.70 4.53
CA HIS A 183 -5.54 -3.07 5.86
C HIS A 183 -4.31 -2.24 6.25
N ASP A 184 -3.08 -2.73 5.99
CA ASP A 184 -1.85 -1.96 6.25
C ASP A 184 -1.88 -0.58 5.58
N LEU A 185 -2.34 -0.53 4.32
CA LEU A 185 -2.33 0.70 3.53
C LEU A 185 -3.54 1.61 3.78
N LEU A 186 -4.64 1.07 4.26
CA LEU A 186 -5.90 1.78 4.41
C LEU A 186 -6.15 2.24 5.85
N THR A 187 -5.53 1.57 6.84
CA THR A 187 -5.70 1.92 8.25
C THR A 187 -5.06 3.28 8.54
N PRO A 188 -5.81 4.22 9.13
CA PRO A 188 -5.28 5.54 9.44
C PRO A 188 -4.22 5.47 10.54
N SER A 189 -3.25 6.38 10.48
CA SER A 189 -2.21 6.54 11.52
C SER A 189 -2.76 7.05 12.87
N GLU A 190 -3.94 7.67 12.86
CA GLU A 190 -4.62 8.20 14.03
C GLU A 190 -5.89 7.39 14.36
N LYS A 191 -6.33 7.46 15.63
CA LYS A 191 -7.59 6.81 16.04
C LYS A 191 -8.77 7.39 15.27
N ALA A 192 -9.36 6.58 14.42
CA ALA A 192 -10.55 6.92 13.67
C ALA A 192 -11.83 6.47 14.40
N SER A 193 -12.97 6.95 13.94
CA SER A 193 -14.29 6.50 14.45
C SER A 193 -14.64 5.10 13.96
N MET A 194 -15.57 4.42 14.64
CA MET A 194 -16.01 3.07 14.24
C MET A 194 -16.63 3.04 12.84
N ASP A 195 -17.34 4.09 12.46
CA ASP A 195 -17.88 4.22 11.11
C ASP A 195 -16.78 4.39 10.04
N TYR A 196 -15.66 5.05 10.36
CA TYR A 196 -14.52 5.09 9.48
C TYR A 196 -13.92 3.68 9.26
N TYR A 197 -13.77 2.91 10.35
CA TYR A 197 -13.26 1.53 10.25
C TYR A 197 -14.17 0.59 9.45
N ALA A 198 -15.49 0.79 9.47
CA ALA A 198 -16.38 0.00 8.62
C ALA A 198 -16.20 0.30 7.13
N ILE A 199 -15.93 1.56 6.75
CA ILE A 199 -15.59 1.91 5.37
C ILE A 199 -14.24 1.29 4.99
N GLU A 200 -13.24 1.46 5.86
CA GLU A 200 -11.89 0.91 5.67
C GLU A 200 -11.93 -0.61 5.48
N SER A 201 -12.66 -1.33 6.34
CA SER A 201 -12.87 -2.78 6.23
C SER A 201 -13.55 -3.17 4.91
N GLY A 202 -14.52 -2.36 4.46
CA GLY A 202 -15.16 -2.53 3.16
C GLY A 202 -14.20 -2.36 2.00
N LEU A 203 -13.32 -1.36 2.05
CA LEU A 203 -12.28 -1.11 1.05
C LEU A 203 -11.21 -2.20 1.06
N ALA A 204 -10.78 -2.62 2.27
CA ALA A 204 -9.81 -3.69 2.45
C ALA A 204 -10.32 -5.03 1.87
N THR A 205 -11.63 -5.26 1.86
CA THR A 205 -12.25 -6.42 1.22
C THR A 205 -12.48 -6.19 -0.27
N TYR A 206 -12.89 -4.99 -0.67
CA TYR A 206 -13.18 -4.65 -2.06
C TYR A 206 -11.96 -4.77 -2.98
N PHE A 207 -10.82 -4.17 -2.63
CA PHE A 207 -9.66 -4.14 -3.52
C PHE A 207 -9.11 -5.54 -3.85
N PRO A 208 -8.93 -6.47 -2.90
CA PRO A 208 -8.57 -7.85 -3.22
C PRO A 208 -9.62 -8.56 -4.10
N CYS A 209 -10.90 -8.38 -3.80
CA CYS A 209 -11.97 -8.94 -4.63
C CYS A 209 -11.95 -8.36 -6.05
N SER A 210 -11.71 -7.05 -6.20
CA SER A 210 -11.61 -6.41 -7.52
C SER A 210 -10.38 -6.87 -8.29
N PHE A 211 -9.25 -7.01 -7.62
CA PHE A 211 -8.00 -7.50 -8.21
C PHE A 211 -8.12 -8.94 -8.71
N THR A 212 -8.73 -9.83 -7.92
CA THR A 212 -8.91 -11.24 -8.28
C THR A 212 -10.13 -11.49 -9.19
N ASP A 213 -10.93 -10.47 -9.45
CA ASP A 213 -12.24 -10.57 -10.10
C ASP A 213 -13.17 -11.60 -9.43
N TYR A 214 -13.08 -11.71 -8.10
CA TYR A 214 -13.81 -12.70 -7.32
C TYR A 214 -14.44 -12.06 -6.07
N PRO A 215 -15.79 -12.01 -5.96
CA PRO A 215 -16.49 -11.22 -4.92
C PRO A 215 -16.61 -11.91 -3.57
N MET A 216 -15.78 -12.90 -3.28
CA MET A 216 -15.89 -13.73 -2.07
C MET A 216 -14.64 -13.64 -1.21
N LEU A 217 -14.83 -13.45 0.09
CA LEU A 217 -13.78 -13.52 1.12
C LEU A 217 -14.02 -14.76 1.99
N GLY A 218 -12.98 -15.57 2.20
CA GLY A 218 -13.03 -16.77 3.04
C GLY A 218 -13.67 -17.99 2.38
N ASP A 219 -14.09 -17.90 1.13
CA ASP A 219 -14.73 -19.00 0.43
C ASP A 219 -13.78 -20.15 0.08
N LYS A 220 -12.51 -19.86 -0.15
CA LYS A 220 -11.49 -20.88 -0.41
C LYS A 220 -10.79 -21.38 0.87
N ALA A 221 -11.26 -20.97 2.04
CA ALA A 221 -10.78 -21.50 3.31
C ALA A 221 -11.09 -23.01 3.43
N SER A 222 -10.30 -23.70 4.26
CA SER A 222 -10.54 -25.13 4.55
C SER A 222 -11.93 -25.33 5.19
N PRO A 223 -12.49 -26.55 5.18
CA PRO A 223 -13.75 -26.83 5.86
C PRO A 223 -13.75 -26.43 7.35
N ALA A 224 -12.63 -26.63 8.05
CA ALA A 224 -12.48 -26.20 9.44
C ALA A 224 -12.49 -24.67 9.58
N GLY A 225 -11.88 -23.94 8.63
CA GLY A 225 -11.94 -22.49 8.57
C GLY A 225 -13.37 -21.97 8.35
N LYS A 226 -14.10 -22.54 7.40
CA LYS A 226 -15.49 -22.20 7.10
C LYS A 226 -16.45 -22.47 8.27
N ALA A 227 -16.10 -23.39 9.16
CA ALA A 227 -16.89 -23.67 10.36
C ALA A 227 -16.83 -22.54 11.41
N ILE A 228 -15.75 -21.74 11.40
CA ILE A 228 -15.56 -20.65 12.37
C ILE A 228 -15.70 -19.25 11.77
N PHE A 229 -15.60 -19.13 10.45
CA PHE A 229 -15.74 -17.86 9.74
C PHE A 229 -16.73 -18.03 8.60
N ARG A 230 -17.78 -17.22 8.64
CA ARG A 230 -18.77 -17.17 7.56
C ARG A 230 -18.19 -16.44 6.34
N PRO A 231 -18.06 -17.12 5.18
CA PRO A 231 -17.62 -16.42 3.98
C PRO A 231 -18.49 -15.21 3.67
N GLN A 232 -17.81 -14.11 3.32
CA GLN A 232 -18.47 -12.86 2.93
C GLN A 232 -18.65 -12.83 1.42
N ASP A 233 -19.81 -12.35 0.98
CA ASP A 233 -20.21 -12.30 -0.43
C ASP A 233 -20.63 -10.87 -0.79
N LEU A 234 -19.80 -10.17 -1.54
CA LEU A 234 -20.02 -8.78 -1.93
C LEU A 234 -21.20 -8.61 -2.92
N THR A 235 -21.68 -9.69 -3.51
CA THR A 235 -22.88 -9.65 -4.36
C THR A 235 -24.17 -9.57 -3.55
N LYS A 236 -24.14 -9.93 -2.28
CA LYS A 236 -25.30 -9.83 -1.39
C LYS A 236 -25.62 -8.39 -1.02
N ARG A 237 -26.88 -8.04 -1.08
CA ARG A 237 -27.37 -6.69 -0.72
C ARG A 237 -27.62 -6.58 0.78
N ARG A 238 -26.55 -6.58 1.56
CA ARG A 238 -26.63 -6.20 2.97
C ARG A 238 -26.92 -4.71 3.12
N LYS A 239 -27.70 -4.35 4.14
CA LYS A 239 -28.10 -2.97 4.40
C LYS A 239 -27.31 -2.37 5.55
N PHE A 240 -27.08 -1.08 5.49
CA PHE A 240 -26.39 -0.30 6.51
C PHE A 240 -27.00 -0.49 7.92
N ALA A 241 -28.33 -0.60 8.03
CA ALA A 241 -29.01 -0.83 9.31
C ALA A 241 -28.66 -2.19 9.99
N GLU A 242 -27.98 -3.09 9.28
CA GLU A 242 -27.51 -4.35 9.83
C GLU A 242 -26.17 -4.22 10.56
N ILE A 243 -25.44 -3.09 10.39
CA ILE A 243 -24.18 -2.83 11.09
C ILE A 243 -24.47 -2.36 12.52
N GLN A 244 -23.95 -3.08 13.49
CA GLN A 244 -23.96 -2.66 14.88
C GLN A 244 -22.73 -1.81 15.18
N VAL A 245 -22.84 -0.51 15.02
CA VAL A 245 -21.71 0.45 15.11
C VAL A 245 -20.97 0.49 16.45
N ASN A 246 -21.55 -0.12 17.49
CA ASN A 246 -20.94 -0.23 18.82
C ASN A 246 -20.25 -1.59 19.04
N ASP A 247 -20.35 -2.51 18.08
CA ASP A 247 -19.70 -3.83 18.11
C ASP A 247 -18.63 -3.89 17.04
N TRP A 248 -17.37 -4.03 17.47
CA TRP A 248 -16.22 -4.11 16.58
C TRP A 248 -16.34 -5.26 15.57
N THR A 249 -16.83 -6.43 15.99
CA THR A 249 -17.00 -7.59 15.13
C THR A 249 -18.02 -7.32 14.02
N SER A 250 -19.13 -6.64 14.33
CA SER A 250 -20.11 -6.22 13.33
C SER A 250 -19.55 -5.14 12.41
N VAL A 251 -18.80 -4.16 12.94
CA VAL A 251 -18.15 -3.12 12.13
C VAL A 251 -17.18 -3.74 11.13
N GLU A 252 -16.38 -4.70 11.54
CA GLU A 252 -15.41 -5.36 10.66
C GLU A 252 -16.08 -6.30 9.65
N ASN A 253 -17.04 -7.11 10.07
CA ASN A 253 -17.65 -8.14 9.22
C ASN A 253 -18.83 -7.60 8.40
N ASP A 254 -19.83 -7.00 9.06
CA ASP A 254 -21.01 -6.49 8.37
C ASP A 254 -20.70 -5.21 7.63
N GLY A 255 -19.80 -4.37 8.17
CA GLY A 255 -19.28 -3.18 7.52
C GLY A 255 -18.58 -3.52 6.21
N SER A 256 -17.76 -4.56 6.18
CA SER A 256 -17.09 -5.00 4.94
C SER A 256 -18.07 -5.53 3.89
N GLU A 257 -19.14 -6.25 4.28
CA GLU A 257 -20.17 -6.69 3.33
C GLU A 257 -21.05 -5.53 2.82
N VAL A 258 -21.38 -4.56 3.66
CA VAL A 258 -22.18 -3.40 3.25
C VAL A 258 -21.39 -2.48 2.33
N TRP A 259 -20.21 -2.05 2.77
CA TRP A 259 -19.37 -1.13 2.01
C TRP A 259 -18.69 -1.82 0.84
N GLY A 260 -18.04 -2.96 1.06
CA GLY A 260 -17.43 -3.73 -0.01
C GLY A 260 -18.43 -4.11 -1.09
N GLY A 261 -19.65 -4.49 -0.69
CA GLY A 261 -20.71 -4.80 -1.62
C GLY A 261 -21.24 -3.58 -2.38
N ALA A 262 -21.34 -2.38 -1.75
CA ALA A 262 -21.69 -1.15 -2.46
C ALA A 262 -20.65 -0.81 -3.52
N LEU A 263 -19.36 -0.91 -3.16
CA LEU A 263 -18.23 -0.66 -4.07
C LEU A 263 -18.20 -1.70 -5.19
N TRP A 264 -18.52 -2.95 -4.90
CA TRP A 264 -18.64 -4.01 -5.92
C TRP A 264 -19.77 -3.73 -6.92
N GLU A 265 -20.95 -3.29 -6.46
CA GLU A 265 -22.02 -2.87 -7.37
C GLU A 265 -21.61 -1.67 -8.24
N ILE A 266 -20.89 -0.69 -7.67
CA ILE A 266 -20.32 0.43 -8.43
C ILE A 266 -19.36 -0.08 -9.52
N ARG A 267 -18.53 -1.08 -9.19
CA ARG A 267 -17.64 -1.73 -10.14
C ARG A 267 -18.40 -2.40 -11.29
N GLN A 268 -19.52 -3.03 -11.00
CA GLN A 268 -20.37 -3.65 -12.05
C GLN A 268 -20.97 -2.60 -12.99
N VAL A 269 -21.24 -1.40 -12.50
CA VAL A 269 -21.82 -0.30 -13.30
C VAL A 269 -20.74 0.43 -14.12
N LEU A 270 -19.57 0.72 -13.53
CA LEU A 270 -18.52 1.53 -14.14
C LEU A 270 -17.50 0.72 -14.94
N GLY A 271 -17.39 -0.58 -14.67
CA GLY A 271 -16.26 -1.42 -15.03
C GLY A 271 -15.10 -1.28 -14.02
N SER A 272 -14.28 -2.34 -13.91
CA SER A 272 -13.25 -2.46 -12.87
C SER A 272 -12.28 -1.27 -12.85
N GLU A 273 -11.65 -0.95 -13.97
CA GLU A 273 -10.62 0.09 -14.03
C GLU A 273 -11.12 1.46 -13.58
N ARG A 274 -12.31 1.87 -14.01
CA ARG A 274 -12.89 3.17 -13.64
C ARG A 274 -13.31 3.20 -12.17
N ALA A 275 -13.96 2.13 -11.72
CA ALA A 275 -14.41 2.02 -10.34
C ALA A 275 -13.22 2.02 -9.37
N ASP A 276 -12.21 1.21 -9.63
CA ASP A 276 -11.02 1.10 -8.80
C ASP A 276 -10.29 2.43 -8.66
N ARG A 277 -10.10 3.16 -9.78
CA ARG A 277 -9.50 4.51 -9.75
C ARG A 277 -10.35 5.53 -9.00
N LEU A 278 -11.67 5.53 -9.24
CA LEU A 278 -12.59 6.42 -8.54
C LEU A 278 -12.55 6.19 -7.03
N ILE A 279 -12.65 4.94 -6.61
CA ILE A 279 -12.69 4.54 -5.20
C ILE A 279 -11.36 4.85 -4.53
N ALA A 280 -10.24 4.45 -5.16
CA ALA A 280 -8.90 4.69 -4.63
C ALA A 280 -8.61 6.19 -4.47
N SER A 281 -8.86 7.00 -5.51
CA SER A 281 -8.63 8.45 -5.46
C SER A 281 -9.55 9.14 -4.46
N THR A 282 -10.79 8.67 -4.31
CA THR A 282 -11.71 9.18 -3.30
C THR A 282 -11.20 8.91 -1.89
N TRP A 283 -10.74 7.68 -1.61
CA TRP A 283 -10.20 7.30 -0.32
C TRP A 283 -8.93 8.06 0.04
N GLN A 284 -7.97 8.14 -0.87
CA GLN A 284 -6.70 8.84 -0.63
C GLN A 284 -6.88 10.34 -0.33
N ALA A 285 -7.93 10.94 -0.88
CA ALA A 285 -8.28 12.33 -0.61
C ALA A 285 -9.30 12.48 0.54
N PHE A 286 -9.74 11.36 1.17
CA PHE A 286 -10.79 11.38 2.18
C PHE A 286 -10.22 11.78 3.54
N SER A 287 -10.83 12.80 4.13
CA SER A 287 -10.66 13.16 5.53
C SER A 287 -12.05 13.35 6.11
N PRO A 288 -12.42 12.60 7.15
CA PRO A 288 -13.76 12.71 7.73
C PRO A 288 -13.96 14.11 8.34
N VAL A 289 -15.13 14.67 8.11
CA VAL A 289 -15.55 15.94 8.74
C VAL A 289 -15.98 15.64 10.16
N LYS A 290 -15.46 16.38 11.16
CA LYS A 290 -15.71 16.09 12.59
C LYS A 290 -17.18 16.09 12.99
N GLU A 291 -18.01 16.80 12.26
CA GLU A 291 -19.43 17.02 12.58
C GLU A 291 -20.37 16.13 11.76
N GLU A 292 -19.84 15.36 10.81
CA GLU A 292 -20.61 14.47 9.95
C GLU A 292 -20.15 13.02 10.11
N SER A 293 -21.11 12.10 10.02
CA SER A 293 -20.76 10.66 9.97
C SER A 293 -19.83 10.36 8.82
N ALA A 294 -18.76 9.62 9.08
CA ALA A 294 -17.78 9.24 8.05
C ALA A 294 -18.48 8.52 6.88
N TYR A 295 -19.53 7.75 7.14
CA TYR A 295 -20.32 7.09 6.11
C TYR A 295 -20.93 8.06 5.11
N VAL A 296 -21.60 9.12 5.62
CA VAL A 296 -22.26 10.12 4.78
C VAL A 296 -21.23 10.92 4.02
N SER A 297 -20.17 11.35 4.70
CA SER A 297 -19.06 12.09 4.09
C SER A 297 -18.39 11.33 2.97
N PHE A 298 -18.05 10.07 3.17
CA PHE A 298 -17.38 9.25 2.15
C PHE A 298 -18.29 8.97 0.96
N ALA A 299 -19.54 8.58 1.21
CA ALA A 299 -20.51 8.32 0.16
C ALA A 299 -20.79 9.56 -0.71
N ASN A 300 -20.98 10.74 -0.08
CA ASN A 300 -21.17 12.00 -0.78
C ASN A 300 -19.93 12.40 -1.59
N ARG A 301 -18.72 12.18 -1.06
CA ARG A 301 -17.48 12.47 -1.78
C ARG A 301 -17.31 11.57 -2.99
N LEU A 302 -17.58 10.26 -2.85
CA LEU A 302 -17.52 9.33 -3.96
C LEU A 302 -18.56 9.66 -5.02
N LEU A 303 -19.77 10.04 -4.62
CA LEU A 303 -20.82 10.51 -5.52
C LEU A 303 -20.41 11.80 -6.24
N ALA A 304 -19.82 12.76 -5.53
CA ALA A 304 -19.31 13.99 -6.15
C ALA A 304 -18.21 13.71 -7.18
N ASN A 305 -17.26 12.83 -6.84
CA ASN A 305 -16.17 12.43 -7.74
C ASN A 305 -16.69 11.65 -8.96
N SER A 306 -17.77 10.88 -8.82
CA SER A 306 -18.38 10.16 -9.95
C SER A 306 -18.91 11.09 -11.05
N ARG A 307 -19.21 12.36 -10.74
CA ARG A 307 -19.64 13.37 -11.72
C ARG A 307 -18.56 13.70 -12.76
N SER A 308 -17.29 13.50 -12.43
CA SER A 308 -16.19 13.71 -13.36
C SER A 308 -16.05 12.59 -14.39
N ILE A 309 -16.69 11.43 -14.14
CA ILE A 309 -16.64 10.27 -15.03
C ILE A 309 -17.70 10.44 -16.13
N GLU A 310 -17.24 10.50 -17.37
CA GLU A 310 -18.10 10.62 -18.58
C GLU A 310 -19.23 11.67 -18.41
N GLY A 311 -18.89 12.84 -17.84
CA GLY A 311 -19.86 13.92 -17.65
C GLY A 311 -20.98 13.63 -16.65
N GLY A 312 -20.74 12.72 -15.72
CA GLY A 312 -21.71 12.37 -14.67
C GLY A 312 -22.74 11.32 -15.05
N ARG A 313 -22.54 10.65 -16.19
CA ARG A 313 -23.46 9.63 -16.72
C ARG A 313 -23.90 8.59 -15.71
N TYR A 314 -23.02 8.21 -14.79
CA TYR A 314 -23.24 7.13 -13.81
C TYR A 314 -23.64 7.65 -12.41
N THR A 315 -23.67 8.95 -12.19
CA THR A 315 -23.88 9.55 -10.85
C THR A 315 -25.18 9.06 -10.19
N GLU A 316 -26.27 9.01 -10.93
CA GLU A 316 -27.57 8.57 -10.38
C GLU A 316 -27.59 7.05 -10.08
N GLN A 317 -26.87 6.25 -10.84
CA GLN A 317 -26.72 4.82 -10.56
C GLN A 317 -25.89 4.61 -9.29
N VAL A 318 -24.80 5.35 -9.10
CA VAL A 318 -24.00 5.32 -7.86
C VAL A 318 -24.85 5.76 -6.67
N ARG A 319 -25.67 6.80 -6.81
CA ARG A 319 -26.62 7.25 -5.78
C ARG A 319 -27.60 6.15 -5.41
N ALA A 320 -28.21 5.52 -6.41
CA ALA A 320 -29.18 4.44 -6.20
C ALA A 320 -28.57 3.23 -5.49
N ILE A 321 -27.30 2.91 -5.75
CA ILE A 321 -26.58 1.84 -5.04
C ILE A 321 -26.47 2.15 -3.55
N PHE A 322 -26.03 3.36 -3.17
CA PHE A 322 -25.94 3.76 -1.76
C PHE A 322 -27.31 3.75 -1.07
N GLN A 323 -28.31 4.36 -1.71
CA GLN A 323 -29.68 4.37 -1.19
C GLN A 323 -30.27 2.97 -1.03
N GLY A 324 -30.03 2.07 -2.00
CA GLY A 324 -30.48 0.68 -1.95
C GLY A 324 -29.88 -0.11 -0.80
N ARG A 325 -28.70 0.31 -0.30
CA ARG A 325 -28.05 -0.25 0.89
C ARG A 325 -28.34 0.54 2.18
N GLY A 326 -29.18 1.58 2.11
CA GLY A 326 -29.53 2.42 3.24
C GLY A 326 -28.44 3.41 3.66
N ILE A 327 -27.42 3.61 2.82
CA ILE A 327 -26.38 4.64 3.04
C ILE A 327 -26.96 5.98 2.55
N ARG A 328 -27.01 6.97 3.41
CA ARG A 328 -27.51 8.31 3.08
C ARG A 328 -26.52 9.04 2.18
N VAL A 329 -27.03 9.71 1.11
CA VAL A 329 -26.30 10.52 0.15
C VAL A 329 -27.16 11.69 -0.33
#